data_19f69f8a5d5dadb631ac017a75605faf
#
_entry.id   19f69f8a5d5dadb631ac017a75605faf
#
_cell.length_a   1.000
_cell.length_b   1.000
_cell.length_c   1.000
_cell.angle_alpha   90.00
_cell.angle_beta   90.00
_cell.angle_gamma   90.00
#
_symmetry.space_group_name_H-M   'P 1'
#
loop_
_entity.id
_entity.type
_entity.pdbx_description
1 polymer ?
#
loop_
_entity_poly.entity_id
_entity_poly.type
_entity_poly.pdbx_seq_one_letter_code
_entity_poly.pdbx_strand_id
1 'polypeptide(L)'
;VRAIISTGKCNSQEWLDVMRTAHRLDITTSATMMFGHIETIEERFEHLARLRQVQSEKPAHAKGFIAFIPWTFQDAGTTLRKIRRAKNDTTGEEYVRMIALSRLFLPNIENIQASWLTVGKAVAQVCLEAGANDWGSIMIEENVVSAAGAPHRFTSRSIQEAIREAGYEPQLRTQQYEDRALPEGIEEQVINY
;
A
#
# COMPACT_ATOMS: atom_id res chain seq x y z
N VAL A 1 -14.38 -9.97 -9.34
CA VAL A 1 -13.13 -9.24 -9.72
C VAL A 1 -11.94 -10.19 -9.75
N ARG A 2 -11.55 -10.81 -8.61
CA ARG A 2 -10.30 -11.60 -8.49
C ARG A 2 -10.15 -12.73 -9.51
N ALA A 3 -11.22 -13.47 -9.81
CA ALA A 3 -11.21 -14.52 -10.84
C ALA A 3 -10.88 -13.99 -12.26
N ILE A 4 -11.09 -12.70 -12.50
CA ILE A 4 -10.82 -12.05 -13.78
C ILE A 4 -9.41 -11.50 -13.85
N ILE A 5 -8.96 -10.78 -12.80
CA ILE A 5 -7.66 -10.08 -12.79
C ILE A 5 -6.49 -10.97 -12.34
N SER A 6 -6.80 -12.08 -11.65
CA SER A 6 -5.79 -12.96 -11.04
C SER A 6 -6.11 -14.43 -11.30
N THR A 7 -6.32 -14.79 -12.55
CA THR A 7 -6.59 -16.17 -12.96
C THR A 7 -5.48 -17.12 -12.49
N GLY A 8 -5.86 -18.22 -11.85
CA GLY A 8 -4.92 -19.21 -11.30
C GLY A 8 -4.38 -18.91 -9.90
N LYS A 9 -4.73 -17.76 -9.31
CA LYS A 9 -4.45 -17.47 -7.89
C LYS A 9 -5.65 -17.86 -7.02
N CYS A 10 -5.40 -18.03 -5.70
CA CYS A 10 -6.44 -18.30 -4.72
C CYS A 10 -7.58 -17.26 -4.80
N ASN A 11 -8.80 -17.67 -4.48
CA ASN A 11 -9.93 -16.76 -4.40
C ASN A 11 -9.83 -15.86 -3.15
N SER A 12 -10.77 -14.92 -2.99
CA SER A 12 -10.73 -13.96 -1.87
C SER A 12 -10.93 -14.63 -0.52
N GLN A 13 -11.78 -15.65 -0.43
CA GLN A 13 -12.00 -16.36 0.83
C GLN A 13 -10.77 -17.16 1.24
N GLU A 14 -10.17 -17.90 0.32
CA GLU A 14 -8.94 -18.66 0.55
C GLU A 14 -7.79 -17.73 1.02
N TRP A 15 -7.66 -16.54 0.40
CA TRP A 15 -6.66 -15.58 0.83
C TRP A 15 -6.92 -15.09 2.27
N LEU A 16 -8.16 -14.75 2.60
CA LEU A 16 -8.53 -14.33 3.96
C LEU A 16 -8.28 -15.44 4.98
N ASP A 17 -8.52 -16.70 4.64
CA ASP A 17 -8.28 -17.83 5.53
C ASP A 17 -6.78 -18.07 5.77
N VAL A 18 -5.94 -17.83 4.75
CA VAL A 18 -4.47 -17.81 4.93
C VAL A 18 -4.06 -16.70 5.90
N MET A 19 -4.62 -15.48 5.77
CA MET A 19 -4.31 -14.38 6.69
C MET A 19 -4.76 -14.70 8.13
N ARG A 20 -5.98 -15.23 8.31
CA ARG A 20 -6.45 -15.70 9.62
C ARG A 20 -5.52 -16.73 10.26
N THR A 21 -5.02 -17.63 9.43
CA THR A 21 -4.07 -18.67 9.90
C THR A 21 -2.74 -18.05 10.29
N ALA A 22 -2.20 -17.14 9.48
CA ALA A 22 -0.99 -16.40 9.80
C ALA A 22 -1.13 -15.65 11.15
N HIS A 23 -2.25 -14.94 11.34
CA HIS A 23 -2.49 -14.21 12.59
C HIS A 23 -2.59 -15.13 13.80
N ARG A 24 -3.22 -16.31 13.68
CA ARG A 24 -3.25 -17.32 14.77
C ARG A 24 -1.88 -17.87 15.12
N LEU A 25 -0.97 -17.91 14.14
CA LEU A 25 0.43 -18.32 14.32
C LEU A 25 1.36 -17.17 14.73
N ASP A 26 0.80 -16.00 15.07
CA ASP A 26 1.53 -14.78 15.40
C ASP A 26 2.49 -14.30 14.28
N ILE A 27 2.13 -14.59 13.03
CA ILE A 27 2.87 -14.11 11.88
C ILE A 27 2.31 -12.74 11.50
N THR A 28 3.15 -11.72 11.61
CA THR A 28 2.82 -10.36 11.19
C THR A 28 2.65 -10.28 9.67
N THR A 29 1.60 -9.60 9.21
CA THR A 29 1.27 -9.46 7.80
C THR A 29 0.96 -8.02 7.42
N SER A 30 0.85 -7.74 6.13
CA SER A 30 0.28 -6.49 5.61
C SER A 30 -0.92 -6.79 4.71
N ALA A 31 -1.85 -5.85 4.62
CA ALA A 31 -2.98 -5.92 3.72
C ALA A 31 -2.78 -4.97 2.54
N THR A 32 -3.15 -5.39 1.34
CA THR A 32 -3.03 -4.57 0.13
C THR A 32 -4.33 -4.53 -0.64
N MET A 33 -4.58 -3.43 -1.35
CA MET A 33 -5.67 -3.32 -2.31
C MET A 33 -5.17 -2.67 -3.60
N MET A 34 -5.17 -3.40 -4.69
CA MET A 34 -5.03 -2.82 -6.01
C MET A 34 -6.41 -2.41 -6.51
N PHE A 35 -6.58 -1.17 -6.94
CA PHE A 35 -7.85 -0.63 -7.40
C PHE A 35 -7.70 0.23 -8.66
N GLY A 36 -8.82 0.63 -9.26
CA GLY A 36 -8.84 1.39 -10.51
C GLY A 36 -8.73 0.50 -11.75
N HIS A 37 -9.25 -0.73 -11.71
CA HIS A 37 -9.25 -1.65 -12.87
C HIS A 37 -10.67 -1.96 -13.38
N ILE A 38 -11.42 -2.90 -12.76
CA ILE A 38 -12.77 -3.34 -13.19
C ILE A 38 -13.74 -3.46 -12.01
N GLU A 39 -13.26 -3.18 -10.81
CA GLU A 39 -14.05 -3.23 -9.58
C GLU A 39 -15.02 -2.06 -9.48
N THR A 40 -16.12 -2.25 -8.73
CA THR A 40 -17.02 -1.18 -8.34
C THR A 40 -16.57 -0.54 -7.02
N ILE A 41 -17.15 0.60 -6.68
CA ILE A 41 -16.87 1.27 -5.39
C ILE A 41 -17.36 0.43 -4.20
N GLU A 42 -18.46 -0.29 -4.35
CA GLU A 42 -19.00 -1.21 -3.35
C GLU A 42 -18.03 -2.36 -3.08
N GLU A 43 -17.40 -2.90 -4.13
CA GLU A 43 -16.40 -3.97 -4.00
C GLU A 43 -15.14 -3.48 -3.27
N ARG A 44 -14.76 -2.19 -3.42
CA ARG A 44 -13.69 -1.58 -2.62
C ARG A 44 -14.07 -1.53 -1.14
N PHE A 45 -15.28 -1.09 -0.80
CA PHE A 45 -15.77 -1.06 0.58
C PHE A 45 -15.93 -2.46 1.18
N GLU A 46 -16.41 -3.42 0.42
CA GLU A 46 -16.47 -4.81 0.86
C GLU A 46 -15.07 -5.34 1.21
N HIS A 47 -14.06 -5.02 0.38
CA HIS A 47 -12.66 -5.38 0.65
C HIS A 47 -12.19 -4.81 1.98
N LEU A 48 -12.39 -3.50 2.24
CA LEU A 48 -12.03 -2.87 3.51
C LEU A 48 -12.77 -3.50 4.70
N ALA A 49 -14.07 -3.76 4.57
CA ALA A 49 -14.87 -4.39 5.61
C ALA A 49 -14.36 -5.78 5.98
N ARG A 50 -13.98 -6.59 4.98
CA ARG A 50 -13.39 -7.93 5.19
C ARG A 50 -12.03 -7.88 5.87
N LEU A 51 -11.16 -6.92 5.49
CA LEU A 51 -9.88 -6.72 6.16
C LEU A 51 -10.07 -6.34 7.63
N ARG A 52 -10.97 -5.38 7.91
CA ARG A 52 -11.31 -4.96 9.27
C ARG A 52 -11.83 -6.15 10.11
N GLN A 53 -12.66 -6.99 9.53
CA GLN A 53 -13.17 -8.18 10.17
C GLN A 53 -12.04 -9.15 10.52
N VAL A 54 -11.19 -9.53 9.55
CA VAL A 54 -10.06 -10.44 9.80
C VAL A 54 -9.12 -9.89 10.85
N GLN A 55 -8.85 -8.58 10.85
CA GLN A 55 -8.05 -7.94 11.88
C GLN A 55 -8.71 -8.01 13.26
N SER A 56 -10.03 -7.93 13.35
CA SER A 56 -10.73 -8.05 14.64
C SER A 56 -10.78 -9.48 15.19
N GLU A 57 -10.61 -10.49 14.34
CA GLU A 57 -10.60 -11.91 14.70
C GLU A 57 -9.24 -12.41 15.19
N LYS A 58 -8.16 -11.62 15.05
CA LYS A 58 -6.82 -12.01 15.46
C LYS A 58 -6.70 -12.23 16.97
N PRO A 59 -5.83 -13.13 17.45
CA PRO A 59 -5.49 -13.23 18.87
C PRO A 59 -5.01 -11.88 19.44
N ALA A 60 -5.29 -11.62 20.71
CA ALA A 60 -4.95 -10.34 21.34
C ALA A 60 -3.45 -10.01 21.33
N HIS A 61 -2.59 -11.04 21.40
CA HIS A 61 -1.13 -10.87 21.34
C HIS A 61 -0.58 -10.66 19.93
N ALA A 62 -1.32 -11.08 18.89
CA ALA A 62 -0.84 -11.00 17.52
C ALA A 62 -1.00 -9.58 16.94
N LYS A 63 -0.01 -9.10 16.19
CA LYS A 63 -0.08 -7.83 15.45
C LYS A 63 -1.11 -7.89 14.31
N GLY A 64 -1.20 -9.03 13.62
CA GLY A 64 -2.07 -9.21 12.47
C GLY A 64 -1.60 -8.37 11.27
N PHE A 65 -2.50 -7.63 10.64
CA PHE A 65 -2.16 -6.63 9.63
C PHE A 65 -1.54 -5.40 10.30
N ILE A 66 -0.24 -5.17 10.12
CA ILE A 66 0.43 -3.98 10.65
C ILE A 66 0.30 -2.76 9.73
N ALA A 67 -0.05 -2.98 8.47
CA ALA A 67 -0.25 -1.90 7.50
C ALA A 67 -1.29 -2.27 6.46
N PHE A 68 -1.96 -1.24 5.94
CA PHE A 68 -2.77 -1.30 4.73
C PHE A 68 -2.13 -0.45 3.63
N ILE A 69 -1.98 -1.03 2.43
CA ILE A 69 -1.26 -0.42 1.31
C ILE A 69 -2.18 -0.41 0.08
N PRO A 70 -2.95 0.64 -0.16
CA PRO A 70 -3.68 0.82 -1.40
C PRO A 70 -2.76 1.31 -2.53
N TRP A 71 -2.92 0.78 -3.72
CA TRP A 71 -2.19 1.17 -4.91
C TRP A 71 -3.07 1.14 -6.15
N THR A 72 -2.78 2.01 -7.11
CA THR A 72 -3.55 2.07 -8.33
C THR A 72 -3.04 1.02 -9.34
N PHE A 73 -3.99 0.44 -10.08
CA PHE A 73 -3.66 -0.47 -11.17
C PHE A 73 -2.81 0.24 -12.21
N GLN A 74 -1.66 -0.32 -12.57
CA GLN A 74 -0.81 0.17 -13.65
C GLN A 74 -1.12 -0.65 -14.89
N ASP A 75 -1.73 -0.04 -15.90
CA ASP A 75 -2.32 -0.75 -17.03
C ASP A 75 -1.43 -0.78 -18.29
N ALA A 76 -0.41 0.06 -18.37
CA ALA A 76 0.47 0.17 -19.52
C ALA A 76 1.10 -1.18 -19.87
N GLY A 77 0.92 -1.63 -21.10
CA GLY A 77 1.52 -2.88 -21.59
C GLY A 77 0.89 -4.17 -21.07
N THR A 78 -0.04 -4.11 -20.10
CA THR A 78 -0.59 -5.31 -19.46
C THR A 78 -1.51 -6.12 -20.38
N THR A 79 -1.54 -7.43 -20.18
CA THR A 79 -2.48 -8.34 -20.86
C THR A 79 -3.94 -8.00 -20.51
N LEU A 80 -4.18 -7.57 -19.27
CA LEU A 80 -5.51 -7.22 -18.79
C LEU A 80 -6.10 -6.04 -19.57
N ARG A 81 -5.30 -5.01 -19.85
CA ARG A 81 -5.68 -3.89 -20.73
C ARG A 81 -6.03 -4.37 -22.14
N LYS A 82 -5.23 -5.29 -22.71
CA LYS A 82 -5.41 -5.79 -24.09
C LYS A 82 -6.66 -6.66 -24.22
N ILE A 83 -6.88 -7.60 -23.30
CA ILE A 83 -7.93 -8.63 -23.40
C ILE A 83 -9.24 -8.16 -22.75
N ARG A 84 -9.19 -7.52 -21.59
CA ARG A 84 -10.37 -7.14 -20.79
C ARG A 84 -10.71 -5.67 -20.86
N ARG A 85 -9.91 -4.87 -21.58
CA ARG A 85 -10.04 -3.40 -21.68
C ARG A 85 -10.02 -2.72 -20.30
N ALA A 86 -9.42 -3.37 -19.29
CA ALA A 86 -9.20 -2.76 -17.99
C ALA A 86 -8.21 -1.61 -18.15
N LYS A 87 -8.64 -0.42 -17.79
CA LYS A 87 -7.85 0.80 -17.89
C LYS A 87 -7.87 1.50 -16.56
N ASN A 88 -6.71 2.00 -16.15
CA ASN A 88 -6.64 2.83 -14.97
C ASN A 88 -7.09 4.26 -15.30
N ASP A 89 -8.25 4.64 -14.81
CA ASP A 89 -8.79 6.01 -14.89
C ASP A 89 -8.76 6.71 -13.52
N THR A 90 -8.09 6.12 -12.51
CA THR A 90 -7.98 6.67 -11.15
C THR A 90 -7.21 7.97 -11.16
N THR A 91 -7.85 9.04 -10.72
CA THR A 91 -7.21 10.35 -10.52
C THR A 91 -6.46 10.41 -9.18
N GLY A 92 -5.57 11.41 -9.03
CA GLY A 92 -4.92 11.67 -7.74
C GLY A 92 -5.94 12.01 -6.63
N GLU A 93 -7.01 12.74 -6.97
CA GLU A 93 -8.10 13.04 -6.03
C GLU A 93 -8.83 11.78 -5.56
N GLU A 94 -9.11 10.85 -6.47
CA GLU A 94 -9.76 9.59 -6.13
C GLU A 94 -8.85 8.73 -5.23
N TYR A 95 -7.54 8.76 -5.48
CA TYR A 95 -6.57 8.08 -4.62
C TYR A 95 -6.54 8.67 -3.20
N VAL A 96 -6.48 10.00 -3.07
CA VAL A 96 -6.52 10.69 -1.76
C VAL A 96 -7.82 10.37 -1.03
N ARG A 97 -8.96 10.39 -1.73
CA ARG A 97 -10.26 9.99 -1.16
C ARG A 97 -10.24 8.55 -0.67
N MET A 98 -9.59 7.63 -1.40
CA MET A 98 -9.47 6.24 -0.99
C MET A 98 -8.60 6.08 0.27
N ILE A 99 -7.54 6.86 0.43
CA ILE A 99 -6.73 6.91 1.66
C ILE A 99 -7.60 7.37 2.85
N ALA A 100 -8.33 8.48 2.70
CA ALA A 100 -9.20 9.01 3.77
C ALA A 100 -10.28 7.99 4.18
N LEU A 101 -10.94 7.37 3.22
CA LEU A 101 -11.93 6.33 3.47
C LEU A 101 -11.30 5.10 4.14
N SER A 102 -10.10 4.70 3.72
CA SER A 102 -9.39 3.58 4.35
C SER A 102 -9.09 3.87 5.82
N ARG A 103 -8.67 5.08 6.15
CA ARG A 103 -8.43 5.49 7.56
C ARG A 103 -9.70 5.38 8.41
N LEU A 104 -10.85 5.78 7.86
CA LEU A 104 -12.14 5.69 8.56
C LEU A 104 -12.65 4.24 8.69
N PHE A 105 -12.45 3.42 7.64
CA PHE A 105 -12.93 2.04 7.62
C PHE A 105 -12.06 1.05 8.39
N LEU A 106 -10.77 1.33 8.54
CA LEU A 106 -9.75 0.46 9.15
C LEU A 106 -9.19 1.04 10.46
N PRO A 107 -10.03 1.36 11.47
CA PRO A 107 -9.55 1.92 12.73
C PRO A 107 -8.67 0.96 13.52
N ASN A 108 -8.70 -0.33 13.19
CA ASN A 108 -7.94 -1.41 13.81
C ASN A 108 -6.68 -1.81 13.03
N ILE A 109 -6.33 -1.09 11.95
CA ILE A 109 -5.04 -1.19 11.25
C ILE A 109 -4.35 0.15 11.39
N GLU A 110 -3.24 0.16 12.13
CA GLU A 110 -2.59 1.39 12.57
C GLU A 110 -1.98 2.17 11.41
N ASN A 111 -1.31 1.48 10.50
CA ASN A 111 -0.54 2.13 9.44
C ASN A 111 -1.25 2.05 8.09
N ILE A 112 -1.38 3.20 7.43
CA ILE A 112 -1.86 3.32 6.06
C ILE A 112 -0.77 3.97 5.23
N GLN A 113 -0.28 3.23 4.24
CA GLN A 113 0.79 3.65 3.38
C GLN A 113 0.28 4.38 2.14
N ALA A 114 0.82 5.55 1.86
CA ALA A 114 0.66 6.21 0.55
C ALA A 114 1.64 5.60 -0.45
N SER A 115 1.12 5.02 -1.54
CA SER A 115 1.93 4.37 -2.58
C SER A 115 2.47 5.41 -3.57
N TRP A 116 3.49 6.19 -3.16
CA TRP A 116 4.12 7.23 -3.97
C TRP A 116 4.59 6.70 -5.34
N LEU A 117 4.98 5.44 -5.40
CA LEU A 117 5.46 4.79 -6.62
C LEU A 117 4.42 4.83 -7.75
N THR A 118 3.14 4.70 -7.41
CA THR A 118 2.05 4.69 -8.39
C THR A 118 1.40 6.05 -8.61
N VAL A 119 1.47 6.96 -7.63
CA VAL A 119 0.73 8.24 -7.69
C VAL A 119 1.63 9.47 -7.71
N GLY A 120 2.92 9.34 -7.44
CA GLY A 120 3.90 10.43 -7.43
C GLY A 120 3.91 11.25 -6.14
N LYS A 121 4.89 12.17 -6.06
CA LYS A 121 5.19 12.98 -4.88
C LYS A 121 4.01 13.81 -4.41
N ALA A 122 3.43 14.64 -5.29
CA ALA A 122 2.42 15.61 -4.90
C ALA A 122 1.16 14.95 -4.32
N VAL A 123 0.69 13.86 -4.93
CA VAL A 123 -0.47 13.11 -4.43
C VAL A 123 -0.14 12.44 -3.11
N ALA A 124 1.05 11.84 -2.98
CA ALA A 124 1.47 11.20 -1.75
C ALA A 124 1.62 12.19 -0.58
N GLN A 125 2.07 13.45 -0.83
CA GLN A 125 2.09 14.52 0.18
C GLN A 125 0.68 14.83 0.70
N VAL A 126 -0.29 15.00 -0.18
CA VAL A 126 -1.70 15.24 0.21
C VAL A 126 -2.29 14.04 0.97
N CYS A 127 -1.82 12.82 0.70
CA CYS A 127 -2.27 11.64 1.44
C CYS A 127 -1.90 11.67 2.93
N LEU A 128 -0.84 12.37 3.34
CA LEU A 128 -0.52 12.56 4.76
C LEU A 128 -1.62 13.31 5.49
N GLU A 129 -2.15 14.37 4.89
CA GLU A 129 -3.32 15.10 5.41
C GLU A 129 -4.59 14.25 5.41
N ALA A 130 -4.72 13.33 4.46
CA ALA A 130 -5.88 12.47 4.30
C ALA A 130 -5.85 11.23 5.22
N GLY A 131 -4.80 11.05 6.06
CA GLY A 131 -4.73 9.98 7.04
C GLY A 131 -3.73 8.87 6.74
N ALA A 132 -2.90 8.98 5.71
CA ALA A 132 -1.71 8.15 5.58
C ALA A 132 -0.67 8.56 6.65
N ASN A 133 0.07 7.59 7.18
CA ASN A 133 1.16 7.81 8.13
C ASN A 133 2.43 7.07 7.72
N ASP A 134 2.50 6.56 6.51
CA ASP A 134 3.65 5.86 5.97
C ASP A 134 3.78 6.11 4.46
N TRP A 135 5.01 6.25 3.99
CA TRP A 135 5.33 6.34 2.56
C TRP A 135 5.99 5.08 2.01
N GLY A 136 6.11 4.04 2.84
CA GLY A 136 6.77 2.81 2.47
C GLY A 136 8.29 2.92 2.45
N SER A 137 8.91 2.11 1.63
CA SER A 137 10.37 2.04 1.47
C SER A 137 10.77 2.21 0.02
N ILE A 138 12.05 2.49 -0.19
CA ILE A 138 12.69 2.29 -1.49
C ILE A 138 12.86 0.78 -1.71
N MET A 139 12.65 0.33 -2.94
CA MET A 139 12.94 -1.05 -3.32
C MET A 139 14.36 -1.14 -3.88
N ILE A 140 15.06 -2.23 -3.57
CA ILE A 140 16.39 -2.50 -4.13
C ILE A 140 16.28 -2.64 -5.66
N GLU A 141 15.26 -3.36 -6.12
CA GLU A 141 14.91 -3.46 -7.54
C GLU A 141 13.39 -3.28 -7.71
N GLU A 142 12.97 -2.27 -8.46
CA GLU A 142 11.57 -2.06 -8.83
C GLU A 142 11.39 -2.37 -10.32
N ASN A 143 11.14 -3.63 -10.61
CA ASN A 143 10.96 -4.10 -11.98
C ASN A 143 9.49 -4.34 -12.35
N VAL A 144 8.60 -4.46 -11.37
CA VAL A 144 7.20 -4.84 -11.62
C VAL A 144 6.35 -3.62 -11.99
N VAL A 145 6.36 -2.60 -11.15
CA VAL A 145 5.54 -1.39 -11.33
C VAL A 145 6.15 -0.49 -12.40
N SER A 146 7.49 -0.42 -12.48
CA SER A 146 8.18 0.31 -13.55
C SER A 146 7.97 -0.31 -14.92
N ALA A 147 7.99 -1.64 -15.05
CA ALA A 147 7.65 -2.34 -16.28
C ALA A 147 6.18 -2.13 -16.70
N ALA A 148 5.30 -1.84 -15.76
CA ALA A 148 3.90 -1.48 -16.01
C ALA A 148 3.69 0.02 -16.25
N GLY A 149 4.76 0.82 -16.32
CA GLY A 149 4.73 2.22 -16.75
C GLY A 149 4.73 3.27 -15.65
N ALA A 150 4.97 2.91 -14.38
CA ALA A 150 5.10 3.91 -13.31
C ALA A 150 6.45 4.65 -13.43
N PRO A 151 6.44 6.00 -13.62
CA PRO A 151 7.65 6.75 -13.92
C PRO A 151 8.40 7.23 -12.67
N HIS A 152 7.82 7.03 -11.48
CA HIS A 152 8.31 7.66 -10.26
C HIS A 152 9.45 6.88 -9.63
N ARG A 153 10.54 7.59 -9.31
CA ARG A 153 11.70 7.05 -8.60
C ARG A 153 12.09 8.01 -7.48
N PHE A 154 12.32 7.47 -6.29
CA PHE A 154 12.77 8.23 -5.14
C PHE A 154 13.92 7.52 -4.45
N THR A 155 14.80 8.33 -3.87
CA THR A 155 15.79 7.88 -2.89
C THR A 155 15.21 8.03 -1.49
N SER A 156 15.80 7.41 -0.49
CA SER A 156 15.42 7.60 0.90
C SER A 156 15.47 9.08 1.29
N ARG A 157 16.50 9.81 0.87
CA ARG A 157 16.62 11.25 1.10
C ARG A 157 15.48 12.05 0.49
N SER A 158 15.12 11.80 -0.78
CA SER A 158 14.06 12.53 -1.45
C SER A 158 12.67 12.23 -0.88
N ILE A 159 12.44 11.03 -0.31
CA ILE A 159 11.23 10.71 0.45
C ILE A 159 11.16 11.56 1.72
N GLN A 160 12.26 11.62 2.51
CA GLN A 160 12.32 12.42 3.73
C GLN A 160 12.12 13.92 3.43
N GLU A 161 12.77 14.42 2.38
CA GLU A 161 12.59 15.81 1.94
C GLU A 161 11.14 16.09 1.55
N ALA A 162 10.49 15.19 0.81
CA ALA A 162 9.10 15.33 0.42
C ALA A 162 8.14 15.34 1.63
N ILE A 163 8.41 14.53 2.66
CA ILE A 163 7.63 14.51 3.91
C ILE A 163 7.79 15.83 4.66
N ARG A 164 9.04 16.38 4.77
CA ARG A 164 9.28 17.68 5.40
C ARG A 164 8.62 18.83 4.65
N GLU A 165 8.66 18.83 3.33
CA GLU A 165 7.96 19.81 2.49
C GLU A 165 6.45 19.81 2.72
N ALA A 166 5.87 18.66 3.08
CA ALA A 166 4.47 18.54 3.45
C ALA A 166 4.19 18.95 4.92
N GLY A 167 5.20 19.41 5.66
CA GLY A 167 5.04 19.87 7.04
C GLY A 167 5.13 18.80 8.12
N TYR A 168 5.60 17.60 7.78
CA TYR A 168 5.73 16.47 8.70
C TYR A 168 7.20 16.12 8.97
N GLU A 169 7.47 15.52 10.14
CA GLU A 169 8.79 15.01 10.45
C GLU A 169 8.91 13.54 10.02
N PRO A 170 9.83 13.19 9.12
CA PRO A 170 10.02 11.82 8.68
C PRO A 170 10.72 11.00 9.76
N GLN A 171 10.19 9.80 10.01
CA GLN A 171 10.78 8.80 10.90
C GLN A 171 11.15 7.55 10.11
N LEU A 172 12.39 7.06 10.26
CA LEU A 172 12.77 5.76 9.72
C LEU A 172 12.18 4.64 10.56
N ARG A 173 11.73 3.57 9.91
CA ARG A 173 11.15 2.41 10.56
C ARG A 173 11.74 1.09 10.07
N THR A 174 11.58 0.06 10.88
CA THR A 174 11.82 -1.33 10.49
C THR A 174 10.62 -1.90 9.69
N GLN A 175 10.74 -3.14 9.20
CA GLN A 175 9.62 -3.87 8.60
C GLN A 175 8.51 -4.18 9.62
N GLN A 176 8.81 -4.16 10.91
CA GLN A 176 7.86 -4.36 12.00
C GLN A 176 7.19 -3.06 12.47
N TYR A 177 7.43 -1.94 11.76
CA TYR A 177 6.96 -0.59 12.11
C TYR A 177 7.48 -0.09 13.47
N GLU A 178 8.66 -0.52 13.83
CA GLU A 178 9.40 -0.02 14.99
C GLU A 178 10.34 1.10 14.53
N ASP A 179 10.55 2.10 15.37
CA ASP A 179 11.47 3.19 15.08
C ASP A 179 12.88 2.67 14.82
N ARG A 180 13.50 3.18 13.78
CA ARG A 180 14.85 2.84 13.40
C ARG A 180 15.73 4.08 13.47
N ALA A 181 16.71 4.07 14.41
CA ALA A 181 17.83 5.00 14.40
C ALA A 181 18.91 4.52 13.43
N LEU A 182 19.55 5.44 12.72
CA LEU A 182 20.82 5.15 12.03
C LEU A 182 21.94 5.07 13.08
N PRO A 183 22.86 4.12 12.96
CA PRO A 183 24.06 4.13 13.80
C PRO A 183 24.84 5.44 13.64
N GLU A 184 25.42 5.95 14.71
CA GLU A 184 26.26 7.14 14.66
C GLU A 184 27.37 7.00 13.61
N GLY A 185 27.51 8.01 12.73
CA GLY A 185 28.53 8.04 11.68
C GLY A 185 28.16 7.31 10.38
N ILE A 186 26.95 6.71 10.27
CA ILE A 186 26.42 6.21 9.00
C ILE A 186 25.52 7.30 8.43
N GLU A 187 26.05 8.09 7.51
CA GLU A 187 25.22 8.82 6.58
C GLU A 187 24.42 7.80 5.75
N GLU A 188 23.14 8.08 5.52
CA GLU A 188 22.28 7.25 4.70
C GLU A 188 22.96 7.10 3.32
N GLN A 189 23.53 5.92 3.07
CA GLN A 189 24.15 5.63 1.78
C GLN A 189 23.03 5.68 0.74
N VAL A 190 23.04 6.72 -0.06
CA VAL A 190 22.20 6.82 -1.26
C VAL A 190 22.72 5.75 -2.22
N ILE A 191 22.07 4.60 -2.21
CA ILE A 191 22.31 3.61 -3.24
C ILE A 191 21.67 4.17 -4.52
N ASN A 192 22.50 4.81 -5.33
CA ASN A 192 22.14 5.21 -6.68
C ASN A 192 22.22 3.95 -7.57
N TYR A 193 21.07 3.43 -7.94
CA TYR A 193 20.96 2.46 -9.02
C TYR A 193 20.48 3.14 -10.31
#